data_aacf15e0c3137d6abb0a456f8f5cc896
#
_entry.id   aacf15e0c3137d6abb0a456f8f5cc896
#
_cell.length_a   1.000
_cell.length_b   1.000
_cell.length_c   1.000
_cell.angle_alpha   90.00
_cell.angle_beta   90.00
_cell.angle_gamma   90.00
#
_symmetry.space_group_name_H-M   'P 1'
#
loop_
_entity.id
_entity.type
_entity.pdbx_description
1 polymer ?
#
loop_
_entity_poly.entity_id
_entity_poly.type
_entity_poly.pdbx_seq_one_letter_code
_entity_poly.pdbx_strand_id
1 'polypeptide(L)'
;MNFKTLALVSAAALSLAACGKKANDTTVVDNSTYANTTATDVNAAGSNDAMAVPASGGQAFVNVAAASDAFEIETSKLAMTNGASAAVKKFAGQMITAHEGSTAKLNALTATLSPALTPNPALNAEQQQKLADLKTKQGTDFDTAYVAAQVAGHQETLDTLKGYAATGDVPQLKTFASGLAPTVAAHLNMAKAL
;
A
#
# COMPACT_ATOMS: atom_id res chain seq x y z
N MET A 1 -55.11 11.46 14.58
CA MET A 1 -54.88 12.91 14.45
C MET A 1 -53.63 13.07 13.68
N ASN A 2 -53.67 13.19 12.40
CA ASN A 2 -53.77 14.37 11.52
C ASN A 2 -52.68 15.42 11.78
N PHE A 3 -51.88 15.62 10.79
CA PHE A 3 -51.49 16.67 9.83
C PHE A 3 -50.06 17.15 10.07
N LYS A 4 -49.23 17.61 9.17
CA LYS A 4 -49.31 17.91 7.72
C LYS A 4 -47.88 18.06 7.18
N THR A 5 -47.72 17.68 5.94
CA THR A 5 -46.71 18.07 4.95
C THR A 5 -46.33 19.55 4.99
N LEU A 6 -45.04 19.85 4.75
CA LEU A 6 -44.68 21.00 3.94
C LEU A 6 -43.39 20.72 3.15
N ALA A 7 -43.51 20.71 1.84
CA ALA A 7 -42.45 20.72 0.86
C ALA A 7 -42.05 22.19 0.61
N LEU A 8 -40.78 22.44 0.41
CA LEU A 8 -40.27 23.67 -0.24
C LEU A 8 -39.16 23.32 -1.18
N VAL A 9 -39.50 23.43 -2.45
CA VAL A 9 -38.61 23.43 -3.62
C VAL A 9 -38.03 24.84 -3.75
N SER A 10 -36.74 24.94 -3.99
CA SER A 10 -36.16 26.15 -4.58
C SER A 10 -35.03 25.74 -5.52
N ALA A 11 -35.32 25.92 -6.79
CA ALA A 11 -34.37 25.90 -7.90
C ALA A 11 -33.81 27.31 -8.11
N ALA A 12 -32.64 27.39 -8.69
CA ALA A 12 -32.04 28.45 -9.51
C ALA A 12 -30.51 28.49 -9.24
N ALA A 13 -29.62 28.73 -10.14
CA ALA A 13 -29.61 28.89 -11.60
C ALA A 13 -28.16 28.76 -12.07
N LEU A 14 -28.01 28.40 -13.34
CA LEU A 14 -26.76 28.35 -14.11
C LEU A 14 -26.05 29.72 -14.19
N SER A 15 -24.73 29.69 -14.24
CA SER A 15 -23.97 30.68 -15.00
C SER A 15 -22.75 30.02 -15.66
N LEU A 16 -22.86 29.85 -16.98
CA LEU A 16 -21.75 29.64 -17.91
C LEU A 16 -20.99 30.94 -18.06
N ALA A 17 -19.67 30.87 -18.01
CA ALA A 17 -18.83 31.88 -18.65
C ALA A 17 -17.74 31.15 -19.43
N ALA A 18 -17.82 31.31 -20.73
CA ALA A 18 -16.90 30.81 -21.75
C ALA A 18 -15.84 31.86 -22.07
N CYS A 19 -14.83 31.39 -22.81
CA CYS A 19 -13.90 32.10 -23.68
C CYS A 19 -12.54 32.53 -23.12
N GLY A 20 -11.53 32.00 -23.86
CA GLY A 20 -10.19 32.57 -23.91
C GLY A 20 -9.17 31.68 -24.61
N LYS A 21 -9.32 31.38 -25.92
CA LYS A 21 -8.22 30.91 -26.77
C LYS A 21 -7.18 32.01 -26.95
N LYS A 22 -5.90 31.70 -26.84
CA LYS A 22 -4.84 32.30 -27.65
C LYS A 22 -3.80 31.23 -27.98
N ALA A 23 -3.70 30.97 -29.27
CA ALA A 23 -2.59 30.32 -29.95
C ALA A 23 -1.54 31.39 -30.29
N ASN A 24 -0.33 30.97 -30.42
CA ASN A 24 0.84 31.40 -31.17
C ASN A 24 2.08 31.13 -30.35
N ASP A 25 3.21 30.65 -30.77
CA ASP A 25 3.79 30.62 -32.12
C ASP A 25 4.94 29.59 -32.14
N THR A 26 5.21 29.07 -33.29
CA THR A 26 6.25 28.14 -33.68
C THR A 26 7.62 28.84 -33.71
N THR A 27 8.64 28.29 -33.11
CA THR A 27 10.02 28.40 -33.64
C THR A 27 10.77 27.11 -33.44
N VAL A 28 11.04 26.45 -34.53
CA VAL A 28 12.01 25.38 -34.74
C VAL A 28 13.39 26.04 -34.79
N VAL A 29 14.30 25.61 -33.92
CA VAL A 29 15.74 25.76 -34.16
C VAL A 29 16.42 24.44 -33.91
N ASP A 30 16.80 23.83 -34.99
CA ASP A 30 17.75 22.73 -35.09
C ASP A 30 19.15 23.25 -34.72
N ASN A 31 19.85 22.61 -33.82
CA ASN A 31 21.30 22.58 -33.87
C ASN A 31 21.90 21.37 -33.14
N SER A 32 22.35 20.46 -33.95
CA SER A 32 23.22 19.37 -33.57
C SER A 32 24.57 19.89 -33.07
N THR A 33 25.02 19.52 -31.89
CA THR A 33 26.47 19.42 -31.62
C THR A 33 26.71 18.37 -30.54
N TYR A 34 27.50 17.38 -30.89
CA TYR A 34 28.05 16.36 -30.02
C TYR A 34 28.94 16.98 -28.94
N ALA A 35 28.74 16.62 -27.68
CA ALA A 35 29.81 16.67 -26.70
C ALA A 35 29.62 15.53 -25.70
N ASN A 36 30.55 14.60 -25.77
CA ASN A 36 30.80 13.52 -24.84
C ASN A 36 31.32 14.11 -23.51
N THR A 37 30.62 13.87 -22.39
CA THR A 37 31.19 14.05 -21.07
C THR A 37 30.71 12.93 -20.12
N THR A 38 31.71 12.21 -19.71
CA THR A 38 31.86 11.27 -18.57
C THR A 38 30.75 11.26 -17.51
N ALA A 39 30.31 10.04 -17.23
CA ALA A 39 29.51 9.68 -16.06
C ALA A 39 30.17 10.19 -14.76
N THR A 40 29.42 10.98 -14.03
CA THR A 40 29.68 11.23 -12.61
C THR A 40 28.57 10.58 -11.83
N ASP A 41 28.93 9.59 -11.02
CA ASP A 41 28.03 8.99 -10.02
C ASP A 41 27.48 10.09 -9.12
N VAL A 42 26.23 10.43 -9.31
CA VAL A 42 25.45 11.13 -8.30
C VAL A 42 24.57 10.10 -7.60
N ASN A 43 25.00 9.74 -6.40
CA ASN A 43 24.21 9.03 -5.43
C ASN A 43 22.97 9.89 -5.10
N ALA A 44 21.90 9.72 -5.86
CA ALA A 44 20.62 10.34 -5.61
C ALA A 44 19.97 9.59 -4.45
N ALA A 45 20.03 10.19 -3.27
CA ALA A 45 19.16 9.85 -2.16
C ALA A 45 17.69 9.93 -2.66
N GLY A 46 17.07 8.76 -2.82
CA GLY A 46 15.73 8.64 -3.36
C GLY A 46 14.70 9.34 -2.50
N SER A 47 14.03 10.29 -3.06
CA SER A 47 12.76 10.81 -2.57
C SER A 47 11.74 9.67 -2.61
N ASN A 48 11.30 9.21 -1.44
CA ASN A 48 10.18 8.29 -1.30
C ASN A 48 8.87 9.06 -1.54
N ASP A 49 8.54 9.32 -2.79
CA ASP A 49 7.17 9.67 -3.14
C ASP A 49 6.31 8.41 -3.01
N ALA A 50 5.46 8.40 -1.98
CA ALA A 50 4.48 7.35 -1.71
C ALA A 50 3.32 7.44 -2.71
N MET A 51 3.56 7.03 -3.93
CA MET A 51 2.53 6.56 -4.84
C MET A 51 2.75 5.06 -4.94
N ALA A 52 1.72 4.27 -4.66
CA ALA A 52 1.74 2.83 -4.87
C ALA A 52 1.99 2.53 -6.35
N VAL A 53 3.25 2.61 -6.76
CA VAL A 53 3.67 2.10 -8.06
C VAL A 53 3.56 0.59 -7.96
N PRO A 54 2.78 -0.08 -8.80
CA PRO A 54 2.80 -1.54 -8.84
C PRO A 54 4.27 -1.96 -8.94
N ALA A 55 4.72 -2.80 -8.00
CA ALA A 55 6.10 -3.30 -8.01
C ALA A 55 6.32 -4.02 -9.33
N SER A 56 6.92 -3.34 -10.30
CA SER A 56 7.02 -3.80 -11.68
C SER A 56 8.13 -4.82 -11.89
N GLY A 57 9.07 -4.92 -10.97
CA GLY A 57 10.13 -5.92 -11.03
C GLY A 57 10.10 -6.88 -9.83
N GLY A 58 10.59 -8.10 -10.02
CA GLY A 58 10.59 -9.14 -8.99
C GLY A 58 11.19 -8.68 -7.66
N GLN A 59 12.32 -7.97 -7.68
CA GLN A 59 12.95 -7.46 -6.45
C GLN A 59 12.09 -6.39 -5.76
N ALA A 60 11.46 -5.48 -6.52
CA ALA A 60 10.58 -4.46 -5.95
C ALA A 60 9.35 -5.09 -5.30
N PHE A 61 8.70 -6.06 -5.97
CA PHE A 61 7.59 -6.81 -5.40
C PHE A 61 7.98 -7.53 -4.10
N VAL A 62 9.11 -8.21 -4.09
CA VAL A 62 9.63 -8.95 -2.93
C VAL A 62 9.87 -8.02 -1.75
N ASN A 63 10.43 -6.82 -1.99
CA ASN A 63 10.65 -5.83 -0.95
C ASN A 63 9.32 -5.28 -0.37
N VAL A 64 8.35 -4.98 -1.24
CA VAL A 64 7.01 -4.51 -0.81
C VAL A 64 6.31 -5.59 0.02
N ALA A 65 6.34 -6.85 -0.41
CA ALA A 65 5.74 -7.96 0.33
C ALA A 65 6.41 -8.16 1.70
N ALA A 66 7.75 -8.11 1.76
CA ALA A 66 8.49 -8.24 3.01
C ALA A 66 8.23 -7.08 3.99
N ALA A 67 8.16 -5.84 3.49
CA ALA A 67 7.84 -4.67 4.30
C ALA A 67 6.39 -4.71 4.81
N SER A 68 5.44 -5.20 3.99
CA SER A 68 4.06 -5.41 4.40
C SER A 68 3.97 -6.44 5.55
N ASP A 69 4.59 -7.60 5.39
CA ASP A 69 4.62 -8.62 6.46
C ASP A 69 5.23 -8.07 7.75
N ALA A 70 6.35 -7.34 7.66
CA ALA A 70 7.00 -6.75 8.84
C ALA A 70 6.09 -5.72 9.54
N PHE A 71 5.43 -4.86 8.78
CA PHE A 71 4.46 -3.88 9.31
C PHE A 71 3.31 -4.56 10.04
N GLU A 72 2.73 -5.60 9.44
CA GLU A 72 1.62 -6.36 10.02
C GLU A 72 2.02 -7.07 11.32
N ILE A 73 3.21 -7.67 11.36
CA ILE A 73 3.75 -8.31 12.56
C ILE A 73 3.97 -7.28 13.68
N GLU A 74 4.61 -6.14 13.38
CA GLU A 74 4.92 -5.13 14.38
C GLU A 74 3.67 -4.46 14.95
N THR A 75 2.71 -4.07 14.09
CA THR A 75 1.46 -3.46 14.53
C THR A 75 0.59 -4.43 15.32
N SER A 76 0.58 -5.71 14.94
CA SER A 76 -0.16 -6.75 15.65
C SER A 76 0.47 -7.10 17.02
N LYS A 77 1.80 -7.05 17.14
CA LYS A 77 2.46 -7.15 18.45
C LYS A 77 2.06 -6.00 19.38
N LEU A 78 1.94 -4.77 18.86
CA LEU A 78 1.41 -3.65 19.66
C LEU A 78 -0.05 -3.90 20.07
N ALA A 79 -0.88 -4.47 19.21
CA ALA A 79 -2.28 -4.76 19.54
C ALA A 79 -2.44 -5.76 20.69
N MET A 80 -1.50 -6.70 20.85
CA MET A 80 -1.51 -7.63 21.99
C MET A 80 -1.31 -6.92 23.34
N THR A 81 -0.59 -5.80 23.36
CA THR A 81 -0.27 -5.05 24.58
C THR A 81 -1.16 -3.84 24.79
N ASN A 82 -1.38 -3.05 23.72
CA ASN A 82 -2.03 -1.75 23.78
C ASN A 82 -3.54 -1.81 23.55
N GLY A 83 -4.05 -2.87 22.90
CA GLY A 83 -5.47 -3.01 22.58
C GLY A 83 -6.33 -3.28 23.82
N ALA A 84 -7.59 -2.83 23.78
CA ALA A 84 -8.59 -3.12 24.78
C ALA A 84 -9.43 -4.36 24.41
N SER A 85 -9.85 -4.45 23.14
CA SER A 85 -10.78 -5.46 22.66
C SER A 85 -10.16 -6.86 22.58
N ALA A 86 -10.84 -7.85 23.16
CA ALA A 86 -10.45 -9.26 22.99
C ALA A 86 -10.53 -9.73 21.54
N ALA A 87 -11.46 -9.17 20.74
CA ALA A 87 -11.57 -9.47 19.31
C ALA A 87 -10.36 -8.95 18.54
N VAL A 88 -9.92 -7.70 18.82
CA VAL A 88 -8.72 -7.10 18.24
C VAL A 88 -7.48 -7.93 18.59
N LYS A 89 -7.30 -8.31 19.87
CA LYS A 89 -6.17 -9.16 20.30
C LYS A 89 -6.17 -10.53 19.62
N LYS A 90 -7.34 -11.15 19.50
CA LYS A 90 -7.47 -12.43 18.79
C LYS A 90 -7.07 -12.29 17.32
N PHE A 91 -7.56 -11.28 16.64
CA PHE A 91 -7.20 -10.98 15.24
C PHE A 91 -5.70 -10.73 15.13
N ALA A 92 -5.12 -9.91 15.99
CA ALA A 92 -3.68 -9.61 16.00
C ALA A 92 -2.83 -10.88 16.14
N GLY A 93 -3.19 -11.80 17.03
CA GLY A 93 -2.50 -13.10 17.14
C GLY A 93 -2.55 -13.92 15.85
N GLN A 94 -3.67 -13.89 15.13
CA GLN A 94 -3.80 -14.53 13.82
C GLN A 94 -2.92 -13.86 12.76
N MET A 95 -2.84 -12.53 12.76
CA MET A 95 -1.99 -11.77 11.84
C MET A 95 -0.51 -12.06 12.06
N ILE A 96 -0.05 -12.08 13.30
CA ILE A 96 1.34 -12.45 13.61
C ILE A 96 1.68 -13.81 12.99
N THR A 97 0.88 -14.84 13.28
CA THR A 97 1.14 -16.20 12.77
C THR A 97 1.10 -16.28 11.25
N ALA A 98 0.12 -15.62 10.62
CA ALA A 98 -0.05 -15.64 9.17
C ALA A 98 1.10 -14.94 8.43
N HIS A 99 1.52 -13.76 8.91
CA HIS A 99 2.56 -12.97 8.27
C HIS A 99 3.98 -13.50 8.54
N GLU A 100 4.24 -14.11 9.70
CA GLU A 100 5.47 -14.88 9.93
C GLU A 100 5.56 -16.08 8.95
N GLY A 101 4.44 -16.77 8.72
CA GLY A 101 4.36 -17.85 7.74
C GLY A 101 4.53 -17.37 6.29
N SER A 102 3.99 -16.20 5.93
CA SER A 102 4.18 -15.55 4.63
C SER A 102 5.65 -15.19 4.40
N THR A 103 6.27 -14.53 5.36
CA THR A 103 7.71 -14.18 5.34
C THR A 103 8.59 -15.41 5.12
N ALA A 104 8.33 -16.51 5.83
CA ALA A 104 9.09 -17.75 5.67
C ALA A 104 8.96 -18.32 4.25
N LYS A 105 7.74 -18.33 3.70
CA LYS A 105 7.48 -18.81 2.32
C LYS A 105 8.14 -17.91 1.28
N LEU A 106 8.08 -16.58 1.46
CA LEU A 106 8.71 -15.63 0.56
C LEU A 106 10.24 -15.82 0.52
N ASN A 107 10.87 -15.92 1.70
CA ASN A 107 12.31 -16.15 1.82
C ASN A 107 12.74 -17.48 1.17
N ALA A 108 11.99 -18.54 1.43
CA ALA A 108 12.28 -19.85 0.82
C ALA A 108 12.16 -19.80 -0.71
N LEU A 109 11.13 -19.16 -1.23
CA LEU A 109 10.92 -19.01 -2.67
C LEU A 109 12.02 -18.20 -3.33
N THR A 110 12.33 -17.03 -2.79
CA THR A 110 13.30 -16.09 -3.39
C THR A 110 14.72 -16.63 -3.43
N ALA A 111 15.08 -17.48 -2.47
CA ALA A 111 16.37 -18.18 -2.46
C ALA A 111 16.52 -19.21 -3.60
N THR A 112 15.42 -19.70 -4.16
CA THR A 112 15.44 -20.68 -5.27
C THR A 112 15.43 -20.03 -6.65
N LEU A 113 15.26 -18.73 -6.74
CA LEU A 113 15.27 -18.00 -8.02
C LEU A 113 16.68 -17.88 -8.59
N SER A 114 16.77 -17.66 -9.91
CA SER A 114 18.04 -17.43 -10.58
C SER A 114 17.93 -16.19 -11.50
N PRO A 115 18.57 -15.06 -11.15
CA PRO A 115 19.32 -14.85 -9.90
C PRO A 115 18.42 -14.88 -8.65
N ALA A 116 18.98 -15.25 -7.50
CA ALA A 116 18.28 -15.19 -6.23
C ALA A 116 17.91 -13.75 -5.88
N LEU A 117 16.74 -13.55 -5.25
CA LEU A 117 16.30 -12.25 -4.76
C LEU A 117 16.41 -12.21 -3.23
N THR A 118 16.70 -11.02 -2.69
CA THR A 118 16.82 -10.83 -1.24
C THR A 118 15.69 -9.91 -0.76
N PRO A 119 14.71 -10.42 0.01
CA PRO A 119 13.65 -9.59 0.59
C PRO A 119 14.22 -8.55 1.55
N ASN A 120 13.77 -7.30 1.41
CA ASN A 120 14.09 -6.21 2.34
C ASN A 120 12.83 -5.83 3.14
N PRO A 121 12.75 -6.13 4.46
CA PRO A 121 11.60 -5.82 5.29
C PRO A 121 11.56 -4.38 5.82
N ALA A 122 12.43 -3.48 5.34
CA ALA A 122 12.44 -2.09 5.77
C ALA A 122 11.10 -1.41 5.46
N LEU A 123 10.48 -0.86 6.50
CA LEU A 123 9.22 -0.13 6.38
C LEU A 123 9.41 1.15 5.56
N ASN A 124 8.46 1.45 4.69
CA ASN A 124 8.41 2.74 4.00
C ASN A 124 8.01 3.88 4.96
N ALA A 125 8.10 5.12 4.50
CA ALA A 125 7.85 6.30 5.35
C ALA A 125 6.42 6.32 5.92
N GLU A 126 5.42 5.91 5.15
CA GLU A 126 4.02 5.85 5.60
C GLU A 126 3.81 4.76 6.66
N GLN A 127 4.37 3.58 6.47
CA GLN A 127 4.32 2.49 7.44
C GLN A 127 5.03 2.88 8.75
N GLN A 128 6.19 3.54 8.66
CA GLN A 128 6.91 4.05 9.83
C GLN A 128 6.07 5.07 10.59
N GLN A 129 5.41 6.01 9.89
CA GLN A 129 4.55 7.01 10.52
C GLN A 129 3.33 6.37 11.19
N LYS A 130 2.65 5.43 10.53
CA LYS A 130 1.52 4.70 11.10
C LYS A 130 1.93 3.89 12.34
N LEU A 131 3.08 3.23 12.29
CA LEU A 131 3.62 2.50 13.43
C LEU A 131 3.97 3.43 14.60
N ALA A 132 4.56 4.59 14.33
CA ALA A 132 4.86 5.59 15.35
C ALA A 132 3.59 6.13 15.99
N ASP A 133 2.55 6.42 15.21
CA ASP A 133 1.25 6.86 15.71
C ASP A 133 0.59 5.79 16.59
N LEU A 134 0.56 4.53 16.17
CA LEU A 134 0.02 3.42 16.95
C LEU A 134 0.75 3.24 18.30
N LYS A 135 2.06 3.45 18.36
CA LYS A 135 2.85 3.37 19.60
C LYS A 135 2.40 4.37 20.67
N THR A 136 1.79 5.48 20.28
CA THR A 136 1.30 6.52 21.21
C THR A 136 -0.09 6.22 21.78
N LYS A 137 -0.82 5.25 21.22
CA LYS A 137 -2.21 4.97 21.55
C LYS A 137 -2.36 3.79 22.50
N GLN A 138 -3.46 3.78 23.25
CA GLN A 138 -3.84 2.72 24.18
C GLN A 138 -5.37 2.51 24.16
N GLY A 139 -5.81 1.33 24.59
CA GLY A 139 -7.22 1.03 24.80
C GLY A 139 -8.04 1.10 23.51
N THR A 140 -9.20 1.71 23.56
CA THR A 140 -10.14 1.85 22.43
C THR A 140 -9.61 2.74 21.31
N ASP A 141 -8.80 3.76 21.64
CA ASP A 141 -8.17 4.63 20.64
C ASP A 141 -7.13 3.86 19.84
N PHE A 142 -6.39 2.96 20.50
CA PHE A 142 -5.51 2.02 19.82
C PHE A 142 -6.31 1.08 18.91
N ASP A 143 -7.35 0.45 19.42
CA ASP A 143 -8.17 -0.51 18.64
C ASP A 143 -8.70 0.14 17.36
N THR A 144 -9.25 1.36 17.47
CA THR A 144 -9.77 2.10 16.31
C THR A 144 -8.69 2.37 15.27
N ALA A 145 -7.52 2.86 15.70
CA ALA A 145 -6.43 3.18 14.80
C ALA A 145 -5.81 1.91 14.18
N TYR A 146 -5.67 0.85 14.96
CA TYR A 146 -5.16 -0.44 14.49
C TYR A 146 -6.09 -1.05 13.43
N VAL A 147 -7.39 -1.12 13.69
CA VAL A 147 -8.36 -1.64 12.70
C VAL A 147 -8.32 -0.84 11.41
N ALA A 148 -8.26 0.49 11.49
CA ALA A 148 -8.14 1.33 10.30
C ALA A 148 -6.84 1.04 9.52
N ALA A 149 -5.71 0.88 10.20
CA ALA A 149 -4.43 0.53 9.59
C ALA A 149 -4.47 -0.85 8.93
N GLN A 150 -5.09 -1.85 9.60
CA GLN A 150 -5.26 -3.21 9.08
C GLN A 150 -6.11 -3.24 7.81
N VAL A 151 -7.25 -2.52 7.80
CA VAL A 151 -8.10 -2.44 6.60
C VAL A 151 -7.36 -1.81 5.43
N ALA A 152 -6.66 -0.70 5.66
CA ALA A 152 -5.91 -0.01 4.61
C ALA A 152 -4.74 -0.87 4.09
N GLY A 153 -3.92 -1.43 4.98
CA GLY A 153 -2.76 -2.25 4.61
C GLY A 153 -3.14 -3.53 3.86
N HIS A 154 -4.18 -4.23 4.32
CA HIS A 154 -4.65 -5.44 3.62
C HIS A 154 -5.26 -5.13 2.26
N GLN A 155 -5.95 -3.98 2.09
CA GLN A 155 -6.46 -3.57 0.78
C GLN A 155 -5.30 -3.28 -0.18
N GLU A 156 -4.31 -2.50 0.24
CA GLU A 156 -3.13 -2.18 -0.56
C GLU A 156 -2.33 -3.43 -0.94
N THR A 157 -2.11 -4.34 0.02
CA THR A 157 -1.44 -5.61 -0.21
C THR A 157 -2.21 -6.48 -1.20
N LEU A 158 -3.54 -6.55 -1.07
CA LEU A 158 -4.39 -7.32 -1.99
C LEU A 158 -4.29 -6.79 -3.43
N ASP A 159 -4.29 -5.47 -3.60
CA ASP A 159 -4.19 -4.84 -4.91
C ASP A 159 -2.79 -5.05 -5.52
N THR A 160 -1.74 -4.96 -4.70
CA THR A 160 -0.36 -5.27 -5.10
C THR A 160 -0.22 -6.73 -5.55
N LEU A 161 -0.76 -7.68 -4.78
CA LEU A 161 -0.73 -9.11 -5.13
C LEU A 161 -1.45 -9.40 -6.45
N LYS A 162 -2.66 -8.85 -6.63
CA LYS A 162 -3.43 -9.02 -7.87
C LYS A 162 -2.71 -8.40 -9.08
N GLY A 163 -2.16 -7.20 -8.91
CA GLY A 163 -1.40 -6.52 -9.95
C GLY A 163 -0.17 -7.34 -10.38
N TYR A 164 0.62 -7.79 -9.41
CA TYR A 164 1.80 -8.59 -9.72
C TYR A 164 1.45 -9.99 -10.29
N ALA A 165 0.41 -10.63 -9.79
CA ALA A 165 -0.07 -11.90 -10.35
C ALA A 165 -0.45 -11.76 -11.84
N ALA A 166 -1.03 -10.63 -12.24
CA ALA A 166 -1.41 -10.38 -13.63
C ALA A 166 -0.20 -10.02 -14.51
N THR A 167 0.65 -9.10 -14.09
CA THR A 167 1.66 -8.45 -14.94
C THR A 167 3.11 -8.66 -14.53
N GLY A 168 3.37 -9.34 -13.40
CA GLY A 168 4.72 -9.55 -12.88
C GLY A 168 5.66 -10.27 -13.86
N ASP A 169 6.94 -10.01 -13.73
CA ASP A 169 8.02 -10.49 -14.61
C ASP A 169 8.60 -11.86 -14.20
N VAL A 170 8.39 -12.30 -12.94
CA VAL A 170 8.90 -13.58 -12.42
C VAL A 170 7.75 -14.57 -12.24
N PRO A 171 7.67 -15.66 -13.04
CA PRO A 171 6.55 -16.61 -13.00
C PRO A 171 6.29 -17.22 -11.62
N GLN A 172 7.33 -17.57 -10.88
CA GLN A 172 7.22 -18.14 -9.55
C GLN A 172 6.63 -17.14 -8.53
N LEU A 173 7.00 -15.87 -8.63
CA LEU A 173 6.42 -14.81 -7.80
C LEU A 173 4.97 -14.47 -8.20
N LYS A 174 4.61 -14.60 -9.47
CA LYS A 174 3.20 -14.50 -9.90
C LYS A 174 2.36 -15.60 -9.26
N THR A 175 2.87 -16.82 -9.23
CA THR A 175 2.21 -17.96 -8.58
C THR A 175 2.08 -17.73 -7.07
N PHE A 176 3.12 -17.23 -6.41
CA PHE A 176 3.09 -16.86 -5.00
C PHE A 176 2.04 -15.77 -4.74
N ALA A 177 2.02 -14.69 -5.53
CA ALA A 177 1.09 -13.60 -5.39
C ALA A 177 -0.37 -14.04 -5.56
N SER A 178 -0.67 -14.83 -6.61
CA SER A 178 -2.01 -15.36 -6.86
C SER A 178 -2.47 -16.32 -5.76
N GLY A 179 -1.57 -17.13 -5.21
CA GLY A 179 -1.88 -18.06 -4.12
C GLY A 179 -2.12 -17.37 -2.78
N LEU A 180 -1.48 -16.22 -2.54
CA LEU A 180 -1.62 -15.46 -1.29
C LEU A 180 -2.86 -14.56 -1.28
N ALA A 181 -3.27 -14.03 -2.43
CA ALA A 181 -4.37 -13.07 -2.55
C ALA A 181 -5.69 -13.51 -1.86
N PRO A 182 -6.15 -14.76 -1.93
CA PRO A 182 -7.35 -15.19 -1.20
C PRO A 182 -7.21 -15.08 0.32
N THR A 183 -6.04 -15.39 0.86
CA THR A 183 -5.76 -15.28 2.30
C THR A 183 -5.81 -13.82 2.75
N VAL A 184 -5.17 -12.92 2.02
CA VAL A 184 -5.19 -11.47 2.31
C VAL A 184 -6.61 -10.91 2.19
N ALA A 185 -7.40 -11.35 1.22
CA ALA A 185 -8.81 -10.98 1.12
C ALA A 185 -9.64 -11.44 2.33
N ALA A 186 -9.36 -12.63 2.85
CA ALA A 186 -10.01 -13.13 4.08
C ALA A 186 -9.62 -12.28 5.30
N HIS A 187 -8.34 -11.94 5.45
CA HIS A 187 -7.87 -11.05 6.53
C HIS A 187 -8.52 -9.66 6.45
N LEU A 188 -8.61 -9.08 5.25
CA LEU A 188 -9.29 -7.81 5.02
C LEU A 188 -10.76 -7.85 5.49
N ASN A 189 -11.47 -8.93 5.14
CA ASN A 189 -12.86 -9.10 5.58
C ASN A 189 -12.96 -9.26 7.11
N MET A 190 -12.02 -9.97 7.72
CA MET A 190 -11.96 -10.10 9.19
C MET A 190 -11.68 -8.74 9.85
N ALA A 191 -10.74 -7.95 9.31
CA ALA A 191 -10.44 -6.62 9.83
C ALA A 191 -11.64 -5.67 9.74
N LYS A 192 -12.41 -5.73 8.64
CA LYS A 192 -13.65 -4.94 8.45
C LYS A 192 -14.79 -5.33 9.38
N ALA A 193 -14.72 -6.50 10.01
CA ALA A 193 -15.75 -7.01 10.92
C ALA A 193 -15.44 -6.73 12.40
N LEU A 194 -14.30 -6.11 12.73
CA LEU A 194 -13.90 -5.71 14.08
C LEU A 194 -14.53 -4.39 14.49
#